data_b0edcc78e8ca4406d7f6c127f2ba63de
#
_entry.id   b0edcc78e8ca4406d7f6c127f2ba63de
#
_cell.length_a   1.000
_cell.length_b   1.000
_cell.length_c   1.000
_cell.angle_alpha   90.00
_cell.angle_beta   90.00
_cell.angle_gamma   90.00
#
_symmetry.space_group_name_H-M   'P 1'
#
loop_
_entity.id
_entity.type
_entity.pdbx_description
1 polymer ?
#
loop_
_entity_poly.entity_id
_entity_poly.type
_entity_poly.pdbx_seq_one_letter_code
_entity_poly.pdbx_strand_id
1 'polypeptide(L)'
;MQSEFPEVAIVIITTTILLLFLVGFIVIMLILNQKSRLAQVQELRLMKEKYEQELLRTQLEIQENIFGNLSQEIHDNIGQSLTFVSLSLLTVPVENGSEAHLYIEESRKMLQKAIAELRDLSKGLQTERITEIGLAKSIEFELQRLERTNLYKTSFNFTDVRNLMDHQTETILFRIVQEMLNNIVKHARASELEVSLTHDYETIVLEIRDNGIGFDPGALLGKEHSKGLGLRNIRKRATLIGGTCIINSIKNSGTTIRITIPVNKHSFHEHHEESQI
;
A
#
# COMPACT_ATOMS: atom_id res chain seq x y z
N MET A 1 -19.49 -26.78 -85.62
CA MET A 1 -18.73 -27.26 -84.45
C MET A 1 -17.62 -26.31 -84.02
N GLN A 2 -17.56 -25.05 -84.45
CA GLN A 2 -16.50 -24.10 -84.07
C GLN A 2 -16.95 -22.92 -83.19
N SER A 3 -18.22 -22.79 -82.83
CA SER A 3 -18.79 -21.65 -82.06
C SER A 3 -19.03 -21.93 -80.58
N GLU A 4 -18.95 -23.16 -80.10
CA GLU A 4 -19.25 -23.50 -78.74
C GLU A 4 -18.03 -23.34 -77.73
N PHE A 5 -16.81 -23.38 -78.29
CA PHE A 5 -15.59 -23.25 -77.48
C PHE A 5 -15.43 -21.87 -76.77
N PRO A 6 -15.73 -20.73 -77.46
CA PRO A 6 -15.60 -19.42 -76.82
C PRO A 6 -16.63 -19.19 -75.66
N GLU A 7 -17.85 -19.69 -75.86
CA GLU A 7 -18.90 -19.54 -74.83
C GLU A 7 -18.57 -20.29 -73.53
N VAL A 8 -18.10 -21.52 -73.65
CA VAL A 8 -17.67 -22.33 -72.51
C VAL A 8 -16.47 -21.67 -71.79
N ALA A 9 -15.51 -21.14 -72.57
CA ALA A 9 -14.37 -20.45 -71.96
C ALA A 9 -14.78 -19.17 -71.22
N ILE A 10 -15.73 -18.39 -71.76
CA ILE A 10 -16.27 -17.20 -71.06
C ILE A 10 -16.96 -17.57 -69.75
N VAL A 11 -17.77 -18.63 -69.74
CA VAL A 11 -18.44 -19.10 -68.51
C VAL A 11 -17.43 -19.55 -67.45
N ILE A 12 -16.37 -20.27 -67.82
CA ILE A 12 -15.33 -20.71 -66.90
C ILE A 12 -14.57 -19.50 -66.31
N ILE A 13 -14.20 -18.52 -67.15
CA ILE A 13 -13.52 -17.30 -66.74
C ILE A 13 -14.38 -16.49 -65.75
N THR A 14 -15.65 -16.27 -66.08
CA THR A 14 -16.56 -15.51 -65.21
C THR A 14 -16.82 -16.18 -63.88
N THR A 15 -17.01 -17.51 -63.88
CA THR A 15 -17.19 -18.27 -62.62
C THR A 15 -15.93 -18.29 -61.75
N THR A 16 -14.74 -18.41 -62.35
CA THR A 16 -13.48 -18.33 -61.59
C THR A 16 -13.24 -16.95 -60.99
N ILE A 17 -13.52 -15.87 -61.72
CA ILE A 17 -13.45 -14.50 -61.23
C ILE A 17 -14.43 -14.29 -60.04
N LEU A 18 -15.68 -14.75 -60.19
CA LEU A 18 -16.69 -14.65 -59.14
C LEU A 18 -16.27 -15.42 -57.88
N LEU A 19 -15.69 -16.61 -58.03
CA LEU A 19 -15.15 -17.41 -56.91
C LEU A 19 -14.01 -16.70 -56.22
N LEU A 20 -13.08 -16.10 -56.94
CA LEU A 20 -11.99 -15.31 -56.40
C LEU A 20 -12.49 -14.10 -55.57
N PHE A 21 -13.50 -13.39 -56.10
CA PHE A 21 -14.15 -12.30 -55.37
C PHE A 21 -14.82 -12.79 -54.06
N LEU A 22 -15.51 -13.93 -54.12
CA LEU A 22 -16.15 -14.53 -52.92
C LEU A 22 -15.13 -14.91 -51.87
N VAL A 23 -14.04 -15.57 -52.28
CA VAL A 23 -12.95 -15.93 -51.35
C VAL A 23 -12.31 -14.67 -50.75
N GLY A 24 -12.02 -13.66 -51.58
CA GLY A 24 -11.48 -12.38 -51.11
C GLY A 24 -12.40 -11.70 -50.10
N PHE A 25 -13.71 -11.68 -50.34
CA PHE A 25 -14.70 -11.14 -49.41
C PHE A 25 -14.73 -11.88 -48.09
N ILE A 26 -14.69 -13.22 -48.10
CA ILE A 26 -14.66 -14.05 -46.90
C ILE A 26 -13.39 -13.77 -46.09
N VAL A 27 -12.22 -13.69 -46.74
CA VAL A 27 -10.94 -13.40 -46.06
C VAL A 27 -10.98 -12.02 -45.42
N ILE A 28 -11.44 -11.00 -46.12
CA ILE A 28 -11.59 -9.64 -45.59
C ILE A 28 -12.53 -9.64 -44.35
N MET A 29 -13.68 -10.32 -44.47
CA MET A 29 -14.65 -10.41 -43.39
C MET A 29 -14.06 -11.12 -42.14
N LEU A 30 -13.28 -12.17 -42.33
CA LEU A 30 -12.59 -12.88 -41.23
C LEU A 30 -11.55 -11.97 -40.53
N ILE A 31 -10.75 -11.23 -41.33
CA ILE A 31 -9.75 -10.30 -40.80
C ILE A 31 -10.43 -9.19 -39.97
N LEU A 32 -11.50 -8.59 -40.49
CA LEU A 32 -12.26 -7.56 -39.80
C LEU A 32 -12.89 -8.09 -38.51
N ASN A 33 -13.44 -9.29 -38.52
CA ASN A 33 -14.04 -9.94 -37.38
C ASN A 33 -12.99 -10.29 -36.29
N GLN A 34 -11.81 -10.78 -36.70
CA GLN A 34 -10.70 -11.01 -35.78
C GLN A 34 -10.22 -9.70 -35.14
N LYS A 35 -10.06 -8.63 -35.92
CA LYS A 35 -9.64 -7.33 -35.42
C LYS A 35 -10.65 -6.75 -34.40
N SER A 36 -11.95 -6.88 -34.68
CA SER A 36 -13.02 -6.46 -33.78
C SER A 36 -13.01 -7.27 -32.47
N ARG A 37 -12.83 -8.59 -32.54
CA ARG A 37 -12.73 -9.46 -31.36
C ARG A 37 -11.52 -9.11 -30.48
N LEU A 38 -10.37 -8.87 -31.10
CA LEU A 38 -9.16 -8.46 -30.36
C LEU A 38 -9.37 -7.11 -29.65
N ALA A 39 -9.99 -6.13 -30.32
CA ALA A 39 -10.32 -4.84 -29.72
C ALA A 39 -11.27 -5.00 -28.52
N GLN A 40 -12.31 -5.82 -28.65
CA GLN A 40 -13.25 -6.10 -27.54
C GLN A 40 -12.56 -6.78 -26.35
N VAL A 41 -11.66 -7.73 -26.59
CA VAL A 41 -10.90 -8.39 -25.50
C VAL A 41 -9.96 -7.41 -24.81
N GLN A 42 -9.32 -6.50 -25.54
CA GLN A 42 -8.47 -5.46 -24.96
C GLN A 42 -9.29 -4.47 -24.12
N GLU A 43 -10.44 -4.04 -24.62
CA GLU A 43 -11.34 -3.14 -23.88
C GLU A 43 -11.85 -3.77 -22.58
N LEU A 44 -12.26 -5.05 -22.64
CA LEU A 44 -12.66 -5.82 -21.45
C LEU A 44 -11.52 -5.95 -20.42
N ARG A 45 -10.28 -6.15 -20.87
CA ARG A 45 -9.12 -6.19 -19.97
C ARG A 45 -8.88 -4.85 -19.28
N LEU A 46 -8.91 -3.77 -20.04
CA LEU A 46 -8.75 -2.41 -19.49
C LEU A 46 -9.87 -2.04 -18.52
N MET A 47 -11.12 -2.41 -18.82
CA MET A 47 -12.23 -2.24 -17.88
C MET A 47 -12.04 -3.05 -16.61
N LYS A 48 -11.60 -4.29 -16.72
CA LYS A 48 -11.35 -5.15 -15.57
C LYS A 48 -10.22 -4.59 -14.69
N GLU A 49 -9.13 -4.14 -15.29
CA GLU A 49 -8.02 -3.51 -14.56
C GLU A 49 -8.46 -2.24 -13.84
N LYS A 50 -9.22 -1.36 -14.49
CA LYS A 50 -9.80 -0.17 -13.86
C LYS A 50 -10.73 -0.53 -12.70
N TYR A 51 -11.60 -1.51 -12.89
CA TYR A 51 -12.51 -1.96 -11.84
C TYR A 51 -11.76 -2.54 -10.63
N GLU A 52 -10.72 -3.35 -10.85
CA GLU A 52 -9.87 -3.87 -9.77
C GLU A 52 -9.13 -2.76 -9.02
N GLN A 53 -8.66 -1.72 -9.73
CA GLN A 53 -8.04 -0.55 -9.11
C GLN A 53 -9.04 0.24 -8.25
N GLU A 54 -10.24 0.49 -8.78
CA GLU A 54 -11.29 1.22 -8.09
C GLU A 54 -11.79 0.46 -6.85
N LEU A 55 -11.96 -0.86 -6.96
CA LEU A 55 -12.31 -1.72 -5.83
C LEU A 55 -11.24 -1.66 -4.73
N LEU A 56 -9.96 -1.73 -5.12
CA LEU A 56 -8.87 -1.65 -4.15
C LEU A 56 -8.79 -0.27 -3.48
N ARG A 57 -9.01 0.81 -4.24
CA ARG A 57 -9.09 2.18 -3.70
C ARG A 57 -10.21 2.31 -2.68
N THR A 58 -11.41 1.83 -3.01
CA THR A 58 -12.57 1.82 -2.11
C THR A 58 -12.31 0.98 -0.85
N GLN A 59 -11.66 -0.19 -0.99
CA GLN A 59 -11.29 -1.00 0.16
C GLN A 59 -10.30 -0.29 1.09
N LEU A 60 -9.32 0.44 0.54
CA LEU A 60 -8.38 1.23 1.33
C LEU A 60 -9.09 2.38 2.05
N GLU A 61 -9.97 3.09 1.38
CA GLU A 61 -10.75 4.18 1.96
C GLU A 61 -11.67 3.70 3.10
N ILE A 62 -12.37 2.58 2.90
CA ILE A 62 -13.15 1.94 3.97
C ILE A 62 -12.27 1.53 5.14
N GLN A 63 -11.10 0.95 4.88
CA GLN A 63 -10.16 0.54 5.92
C GLN A 63 -9.64 1.74 6.71
N GLU A 64 -9.35 2.85 6.06
CA GLU A 64 -8.93 4.10 6.70
C GLU A 64 -10.04 4.69 7.57
N ASN A 65 -11.27 4.75 7.05
CA ASN A 65 -12.43 5.21 7.82
C ASN A 65 -12.68 4.33 9.07
N ILE A 66 -12.55 3.01 8.94
CA ILE A 66 -12.69 2.10 10.09
C ILE A 66 -11.59 2.35 11.12
N PHE A 67 -10.34 2.52 10.69
CA PHE A 67 -9.23 2.79 11.61
C PHE A 67 -9.35 4.16 12.28
N GLY A 68 -9.78 5.19 11.55
CA GLY A 68 -10.07 6.51 12.11
C GLY A 68 -11.14 6.45 13.19
N ASN A 69 -12.29 5.86 12.89
CA ASN A 69 -13.39 5.69 13.83
C ASN A 69 -12.99 4.85 15.05
N LEU A 70 -12.26 3.75 14.84
CA LEU A 70 -11.78 2.89 15.93
C LEU A 70 -10.81 3.62 16.85
N SER A 71 -9.91 4.42 16.26
CA SER A 71 -8.96 5.24 17.02
C SER A 71 -9.68 6.26 17.89
N GLN A 72 -10.68 6.93 17.35
CA GLN A 72 -11.50 7.88 18.08
C GLN A 72 -12.28 7.20 19.21
N GLU A 73 -12.91 6.05 18.95
CA GLU A 73 -13.62 5.25 19.95
C GLU A 73 -12.70 4.80 21.10
N ILE A 74 -11.49 4.35 20.79
CA ILE A 74 -10.49 3.98 21.78
C ILE A 74 -10.11 5.19 22.64
N HIS A 75 -9.89 6.35 22.01
CA HIS A 75 -9.53 7.57 22.74
C HIS A 75 -10.67 8.07 23.63
N ASP A 76 -11.87 8.19 23.07
CA ASP A 76 -12.99 8.86 23.72
C ASP A 76 -13.68 7.98 24.77
N ASN A 77 -13.88 6.71 24.49
CA ASN A 77 -14.58 5.82 25.42
C ASN A 77 -13.61 5.08 26.37
N ILE A 78 -12.63 4.39 25.84
CA ILE A 78 -11.76 3.54 26.67
C ILE A 78 -10.74 4.40 27.40
N GLY A 79 -10.09 5.34 26.72
CA GLY A 79 -9.07 6.21 27.30
C GLY A 79 -9.63 7.11 28.41
N GLN A 80 -10.82 7.69 28.18
CA GLN A 80 -11.49 8.52 29.19
C GLN A 80 -11.98 7.68 30.38
N SER A 81 -12.56 6.49 30.15
CA SER A 81 -13.02 5.61 31.22
C SER A 81 -11.87 5.15 32.11
N LEU A 82 -10.73 4.76 31.53
CA LEU A 82 -9.55 4.37 32.30
C LEU A 82 -8.95 5.54 33.06
N THR A 83 -8.98 6.75 32.47
CA THR A 83 -8.53 7.98 33.16
C THR A 83 -9.42 8.27 34.37
N PHE A 84 -10.74 8.11 34.23
CA PHE A 84 -11.69 8.27 35.32
C PHE A 84 -11.44 7.26 36.45
N VAL A 85 -11.20 5.97 36.12
CA VAL A 85 -10.83 4.94 37.09
C VAL A 85 -9.53 5.31 37.80
N SER A 86 -8.52 5.80 37.08
CA SER A 86 -7.24 6.23 37.67
C SER A 86 -7.41 7.40 38.64
N LEU A 87 -8.29 8.35 38.33
CA LEU A 87 -8.62 9.45 39.24
C LEU A 87 -9.43 9.00 40.43
N SER A 88 -10.37 8.06 40.25
CA SER A 88 -11.17 7.51 41.35
C SER A 88 -10.30 6.77 42.38
N LEU A 89 -9.26 6.06 41.95
CA LEU A 89 -8.30 5.41 42.84
C LEU A 89 -7.51 6.42 43.69
N LEU A 90 -7.37 7.69 43.27
CA LEU A 90 -6.77 8.74 44.10
C LEU A 90 -7.64 9.19 45.24
N THR A 91 -8.94 9.02 45.16
CA THR A 91 -9.92 9.49 46.13
C THR A 91 -10.27 8.42 47.17
N VAL A 92 -9.74 7.20 47.06
CA VAL A 92 -9.96 6.13 48.04
C VAL A 92 -9.23 6.47 49.33
N PRO A 93 -9.96 6.63 50.46
CA PRO A 93 -9.34 6.94 51.74
C PRO A 93 -8.64 5.70 52.28
N VAL A 94 -7.31 5.69 52.26
CA VAL A 94 -6.47 4.63 52.86
C VAL A 94 -5.39 5.24 53.72
N GLU A 95 -5.05 4.57 54.82
CA GLU A 95 -3.92 4.98 55.66
C GLU A 95 -2.60 4.83 54.90
N ASN A 96 -1.79 5.89 54.93
CA ASN A 96 -0.48 5.91 54.30
C ASN A 96 0.41 4.79 54.89
N GLY A 97 1.01 3.98 53.99
CA GLY A 97 1.85 2.86 54.39
C GLY A 97 1.12 1.56 54.72
N SER A 98 -0.22 1.54 54.62
CA SER A 98 -0.99 0.29 54.73
C SER A 98 -0.77 -0.59 53.47
N GLU A 99 -0.99 -1.89 53.65
CA GLU A 99 -0.93 -2.85 52.52
C GLU A 99 -1.91 -2.46 51.39
N ALA A 100 -3.09 -1.97 51.73
CA ALA A 100 -4.08 -1.44 50.81
C ALA A 100 -3.55 -0.22 50.01
N HIS A 101 -2.79 0.66 50.66
CA HIS A 101 -2.17 1.81 49.99
C HIS A 101 -1.17 1.34 48.92
N LEU A 102 -0.36 0.34 49.21
CA LEU A 102 0.60 -0.23 48.25
C LEU A 102 -0.11 -0.86 47.06
N TYR A 103 -1.18 -1.63 47.27
CA TYR A 103 -1.97 -2.21 46.16
C TYR A 103 -2.63 -1.15 45.28
N ILE A 104 -3.14 -0.07 45.83
CA ILE A 104 -3.72 1.04 45.06
C ILE A 104 -2.65 1.73 44.21
N GLU A 105 -1.49 2.02 44.78
CA GLU A 105 -0.39 2.63 44.02
C GLU A 105 0.11 1.74 42.88
N GLU A 106 0.22 0.44 43.11
CA GLU A 106 0.60 -0.52 42.06
C GLU A 106 -0.46 -0.61 40.97
N SER A 107 -1.74 -0.68 41.35
CA SER A 107 -2.86 -0.67 40.42
C SER A 107 -2.89 0.60 39.56
N ARG A 108 -2.63 1.76 40.16
CA ARG A 108 -2.52 3.04 39.44
C ARG A 108 -1.37 3.03 38.43
N LYS A 109 -0.19 2.53 38.81
CA LYS A 109 0.95 2.43 37.90
C LYS A 109 0.63 1.54 36.68
N MET A 110 -0.02 0.39 36.91
CA MET A 110 -0.46 -0.51 35.85
C MET A 110 -1.49 0.17 34.94
N LEU A 111 -2.44 0.89 35.51
CA LEU A 111 -3.47 1.60 34.76
C LEU A 111 -2.89 2.74 33.91
N GLN A 112 -1.96 3.53 34.47
CA GLN A 112 -1.26 4.56 33.71
C GLN A 112 -0.47 4.00 32.54
N LYS A 113 0.18 2.84 32.75
CA LYS A 113 0.87 2.12 31.67
C LYS A 113 -0.11 1.69 30.57
N ALA A 114 -1.24 1.10 30.94
CA ALA A 114 -2.27 0.67 30.00
C ALA A 114 -2.88 1.86 29.22
N ILE A 115 -3.11 2.99 29.88
CA ILE A 115 -3.58 4.24 29.22
C ILE A 115 -2.54 4.72 28.19
N ALA A 116 -1.25 4.70 28.53
CA ALA A 116 -0.19 5.11 27.63
C ALA A 116 -0.11 4.16 26.40
N GLU A 117 -0.15 2.85 26.64
CA GLU A 117 -0.15 1.84 25.56
C GLU A 117 -1.38 1.98 24.63
N LEU A 118 -2.57 2.22 25.20
CA LEU A 118 -3.78 2.47 24.42
C LEU A 118 -3.70 3.76 23.59
N ARG A 119 -3.14 4.83 24.16
CA ARG A 119 -2.92 6.08 23.42
C ARG A 119 -1.92 5.89 22.27
N ASP A 120 -0.85 5.14 22.50
CA ASP A 120 0.13 4.85 21.45
C ASP A 120 -0.48 3.97 20.34
N LEU A 121 -1.36 3.05 20.69
CA LEU A 121 -2.10 2.19 19.76
C LEU A 121 -3.11 3.02 18.94
N SER A 122 -3.87 3.90 19.59
CA SER A 122 -4.82 4.82 18.93
C SER A 122 -4.09 5.76 17.96
N LYS A 123 -2.95 6.34 18.37
CA LYS A 123 -2.14 7.20 17.49
C LYS A 123 -1.57 6.45 16.27
N GLY A 124 -1.24 5.17 16.39
CA GLY A 124 -0.80 4.33 15.28
C GLY A 124 -1.91 4.00 14.26
N LEU A 125 -3.18 4.14 14.66
CA LEU A 125 -4.33 3.93 13.79
C LEU A 125 -4.75 5.20 13.02
N GLN A 126 -4.35 6.39 13.49
CA GLN A 126 -4.75 7.66 12.87
C GLN A 126 -3.89 8.03 11.67
N THR A 127 -4.49 8.06 10.50
CA THR A 127 -3.89 8.56 9.25
C THR A 127 -3.80 10.10 9.24
N GLU A 128 -4.67 10.77 9.98
CA GLU A 128 -4.72 12.25 10.13
C GLU A 128 -3.38 12.83 10.60
N ARG A 129 -2.60 12.05 11.33
CA ARG A 129 -1.28 12.47 11.79
C ARG A 129 -0.28 12.73 10.66
N ILE A 130 -0.38 12.03 9.53
CA ILE A 130 0.50 12.24 8.38
C ILE A 130 0.25 13.62 7.81
N THR A 131 -1.00 14.06 7.77
CA THR A 131 -1.42 15.38 7.29
C THR A 131 -0.86 16.50 8.18
N GLU A 132 -0.73 16.27 9.49
CA GLU A 132 -0.26 17.27 10.45
C GLU A 132 1.27 17.35 10.55
N ILE A 133 1.96 16.20 10.62
CA ILE A 133 3.39 16.14 10.92
C ILE A 133 4.25 15.68 9.75
N GLY A 134 3.64 15.19 8.65
CA GLY A 134 4.29 14.70 7.45
C GLY A 134 4.80 13.25 7.55
N LEU A 135 5.10 12.66 6.39
CA LEU A 135 5.50 11.25 6.25
C LEU A 135 6.77 10.92 7.03
N ALA A 136 7.84 11.73 6.88
CA ALA A 136 9.13 11.45 7.50
C ALA A 136 9.03 11.37 9.03
N LYS A 137 8.39 12.35 9.67
CA LYS A 137 8.18 12.34 11.12
C LYS A 137 7.29 11.20 11.58
N SER A 138 6.31 10.81 10.77
CA SER A 138 5.43 9.66 11.09
C SER A 138 6.22 8.34 11.07
N ILE A 139 7.13 8.17 10.11
CA ILE A 139 8.05 7.02 10.04
C ILE A 139 8.98 7.01 11.25
N GLU A 140 9.61 8.16 11.56
CA GLU A 140 10.51 8.30 12.70
C GLU A 140 9.83 7.88 14.01
N PHE A 141 8.58 8.27 14.20
CA PHE A 141 7.82 7.90 15.38
C PHE A 141 7.57 6.39 15.50
N GLU A 142 7.25 5.72 14.38
CA GLU A 142 7.08 4.26 14.37
C GLU A 142 8.38 3.54 14.70
N LEU A 143 9.50 4.03 14.21
CA LEU A 143 10.82 3.48 14.50
C LEU A 143 11.21 3.67 15.98
N GLN A 144 11.00 4.87 16.53
CA GLN A 144 11.21 5.13 17.96
C GLN A 144 10.36 4.23 18.84
N ARG A 145 9.14 3.89 18.42
CA ARG A 145 8.28 2.93 19.13
C ARG A 145 8.91 1.53 19.17
N LEU A 146 9.51 1.09 18.09
CA LEU A 146 10.23 -0.19 18.04
C LEU A 146 11.49 -0.17 18.91
N GLU A 147 12.26 0.91 18.91
CA GLU A 147 13.46 1.06 19.75
C GLU A 147 13.14 0.98 21.24
N ARG A 148 12.04 1.58 21.68
CA ARG A 148 11.59 1.52 23.09
C ARG A 148 11.36 0.09 23.60
N THR A 149 11.18 -0.89 22.72
CA THR A 149 11.09 -2.30 23.11
C THR A 149 12.43 -2.91 23.49
N ASN A 150 13.55 -2.24 23.19
CA ASN A 150 14.93 -2.74 23.33
C ASN A 150 15.21 -4.03 22.54
N LEU A 151 14.34 -4.39 21.59
CA LEU A 151 14.51 -5.55 20.72
C LEU A 151 15.14 -5.19 19.38
N TYR A 152 15.01 -3.93 18.98
CA TYR A 152 15.44 -3.44 17.67
C TYR A 152 16.37 -2.25 17.80
N LYS A 153 17.42 -2.23 16.99
CA LYS A 153 18.22 -1.06 16.72
C LYS A 153 17.76 -0.49 15.38
N THR A 154 17.28 0.75 15.36
CA THR A 154 16.74 1.36 14.15
C THR A 154 17.66 2.47 13.65
N SER A 155 17.70 2.68 12.34
CA SER A 155 18.31 3.84 11.71
C SER A 155 17.35 4.41 10.65
N PHE A 156 17.26 5.74 10.60
CA PHE A 156 16.43 6.43 9.62
C PHE A 156 17.22 7.55 8.93
N ASN A 157 17.37 7.43 7.63
CA ASN A 157 17.98 8.44 6.79
C ASN A 157 16.94 8.99 5.82
N PHE A 158 16.71 10.29 5.81
CA PHE A 158 15.74 10.90 4.93
C PHE A 158 16.18 12.25 4.37
N THR A 159 15.67 12.55 3.18
CA THR A 159 15.67 13.89 2.58
C THR A 159 14.29 14.50 2.70
N ASP A 160 14.18 15.81 2.60
CA ASP A 160 12.88 16.49 2.67
C ASP A 160 12.05 16.17 1.41
N VAL A 161 10.97 15.43 1.59
CA VAL A 161 10.05 15.03 0.52
C VAL A 161 8.72 15.80 0.57
N ARG A 162 8.63 16.83 1.41
CA ARG A 162 7.42 17.66 1.51
C ARG A 162 7.12 18.31 0.17
N ASN A 163 5.84 18.34 -0.19
CA ASN A 163 5.34 18.89 -1.45
C ASN A 163 5.82 18.17 -2.74
N LEU A 164 6.47 17.01 -2.62
CA LEU A 164 6.84 16.19 -3.77
C LEU A 164 5.78 15.15 -4.15
N MET A 165 4.79 14.96 -3.29
CA MET A 165 3.69 14.03 -3.48
C MET A 165 2.42 14.58 -2.81
N ASP A 166 1.25 14.09 -3.22
CA ASP A 166 -0.02 14.41 -2.58
C ASP A 166 -0.23 13.63 -1.27
N HIS A 167 -1.16 14.08 -0.44
CA HIS A 167 -1.50 13.46 0.84
C HIS A 167 -1.94 11.99 0.70
N GLN A 168 -2.61 11.64 -0.39
CA GLN A 168 -3.02 10.27 -0.64
C GLN A 168 -1.81 9.35 -0.84
N THR A 169 -0.82 9.82 -1.58
CA THR A 169 0.45 9.13 -1.81
C THR A 169 1.24 8.98 -0.50
N GLU A 170 1.35 10.05 0.31
CA GLU A 170 1.97 9.98 1.63
C GLU A 170 1.30 8.94 2.54
N THR A 171 -0.02 8.94 2.58
CA THR A 171 -0.82 7.99 3.35
C THR A 171 -0.56 6.56 2.90
N ILE A 172 -0.58 6.29 1.60
CA ILE A 172 -0.34 4.96 1.06
C ILE A 172 1.09 4.49 1.35
N LEU A 173 2.10 5.37 1.21
CA LEU A 173 3.49 5.05 1.58
C LEU A 173 3.61 4.72 3.06
N PHE A 174 2.99 5.49 3.94
CA PHE A 174 3.01 5.21 5.37
C PHE A 174 2.37 3.86 5.70
N ARG A 175 1.24 3.52 5.07
CA ARG A 175 0.62 2.20 5.23
C ARG A 175 1.51 1.06 4.72
N ILE A 176 2.31 1.30 3.68
CA ILE A 176 3.34 0.35 3.25
C ILE A 176 4.40 0.19 4.35
N VAL A 177 4.89 1.29 4.93
CA VAL A 177 5.85 1.24 6.04
C VAL A 177 5.30 0.43 7.22
N GLN A 178 4.08 0.73 7.66
CA GLN A 178 3.43 0.01 8.76
C GLN A 178 3.32 -1.50 8.50
N GLU A 179 2.91 -1.89 7.30
CA GLU A 179 2.82 -3.30 6.91
C GLU A 179 4.19 -3.99 6.92
N MET A 180 5.23 -3.28 6.44
CA MET A 180 6.60 -3.79 6.44
C MET A 180 7.14 -3.96 7.87
N LEU A 181 6.97 -2.95 8.74
CA LEU A 181 7.37 -3.03 10.15
C LEU A 181 6.65 -4.16 10.87
N ASN A 182 5.36 -4.32 10.62
CA ASN A 182 4.56 -5.41 11.18
C ASN A 182 5.05 -6.80 10.72
N ASN A 183 5.43 -6.92 9.44
CA ASN A 183 6.00 -8.15 8.90
C ASN A 183 7.36 -8.47 9.53
N ILE A 184 8.20 -7.45 9.77
CA ILE A 184 9.49 -7.61 10.45
C ILE A 184 9.27 -8.10 11.88
N VAL A 185 8.39 -7.46 12.64
CA VAL A 185 8.08 -7.84 14.02
C VAL A 185 7.53 -9.26 14.11
N LYS A 186 6.65 -9.66 13.20
CA LYS A 186 6.00 -10.97 13.24
C LYS A 186 6.86 -12.11 12.70
N HIS A 187 7.74 -11.83 11.72
CA HIS A 187 8.30 -12.89 10.89
C HIS A 187 9.81 -12.85 10.75
N ALA A 188 10.46 -11.67 10.85
CA ALA A 188 11.86 -11.54 10.46
C ALA A 188 12.84 -12.02 11.52
N ARG A 189 12.52 -11.97 12.81
CA ARG A 189 13.49 -12.19 13.91
C ARG A 189 14.74 -11.31 13.74
N ALA A 190 14.55 -10.10 13.22
CA ALA A 190 15.61 -9.13 13.04
C ALA A 190 15.99 -8.47 14.35
N SER A 191 17.20 -7.95 14.44
CA SER A 191 17.68 -7.09 15.52
C SER A 191 18.02 -5.68 15.04
N GLU A 192 18.23 -5.50 13.74
CA GLU A 192 18.54 -4.23 13.12
C GLU A 192 17.58 -3.94 11.98
N LEU A 193 17.20 -2.67 11.88
CA LEU A 193 16.26 -2.15 10.91
C LEU A 193 16.76 -0.81 10.37
N GLU A 194 16.91 -0.73 9.07
CA GLU A 194 17.30 0.49 8.37
C GLU A 194 16.16 0.95 7.47
N VAL A 195 15.79 2.22 7.59
CA VAL A 195 14.80 2.87 6.73
C VAL A 195 15.45 4.06 6.06
N SER A 196 15.23 4.22 4.77
CA SER A 196 15.60 5.42 4.04
C SER A 196 14.45 5.94 3.19
N LEU A 197 14.27 7.26 3.21
CA LEU A 197 13.31 7.99 2.38
C LEU A 197 14.06 9.11 1.66
N THR A 198 14.37 8.90 0.41
CA THR A 198 15.18 9.80 -0.39
C THR A 198 14.48 10.20 -1.67
N HIS A 199 14.88 11.27 -2.28
CA HIS A 199 14.39 11.70 -3.57
C HIS A 199 15.51 12.23 -4.46
N ASP A 200 15.30 12.12 -5.75
CA ASP A 200 15.99 12.85 -6.79
C ASP A 200 15.01 13.77 -7.55
N TYR A 201 15.41 14.30 -8.71
CA TYR A 201 14.56 15.22 -9.51
C TYR A 201 13.30 14.53 -10.09
N GLU A 202 13.27 13.21 -10.20
CA GLU A 202 12.25 12.46 -10.91
C GLU A 202 11.52 11.45 -10.03
N THR A 203 12.19 10.95 -8.99
CA THR A 203 11.67 9.85 -8.19
C THR A 203 11.87 10.05 -6.69
N ILE A 204 10.95 9.48 -5.92
CA ILE A 204 11.07 9.31 -4.48
C ILE A 204 11.28 7.83 -4.23
N VAL A 205 12.25 7.51 -3.38
CA VAL A 205 12.62 6.13 -3.03
C VAL A 205 12.45 5.92 -1.54
N LEU A 206 11.58 5.01 -1.18
CA LEU A 206 11.46 4.45 0.17
C LEU A 206 12.11 3.08 0.16
N GLU A 207 13.12 2.87 1.00
CA GLU A 207 13.75 1.57 1.20
C GLU A 207 13.71 1.18 2.68
N ILE A 208 13.34 -0.06 2.94
CA ILE A 208 13.36 -0.65 4.27
C ILE A 208 14.14 -1.96 4.20
N ARG A 209 15.10 -2.10 5.12
CA ARG A 209 15.98 -3.24 5.22
C ARG A 209 16.00 -3.79 6.63
N ASP A 210 15.94 -5.11 6.76
CA ASP A 210 16.13 -5.84 8.01
C ASP A 210 17.26 -6.87 7.88
N ASN A 211 17.88 -7.22 8.99
CA ASN A 211 18.91 -8.25 9.10
C ASN A 211 18.35 -9.61 9.55
N GLY A 212 17.07 -9.87 9.36
CA GLY A 212 16.40 -11.06 9.86
C GLY A 212 16.65 -12.34 9.07
N ILE A 213 15.80 -13.33 9.29
CA ILE A 213 15.92 -14.67 8.67
C ILE A 213 15.64 -14.69 7.16
N GLY A 214 15.06 -13.61 6.60
CA GLY A 214 14.67 -13.57 5.19
C GLY A 214 13.75 -14.71 4.77
N PHE A 215 13.45 -14.77 3.49
CA PHE A 215 12.60 -15.79 2.88
C PHE A 215 12.93 -15.97 1.40
N ASP A 216 12.36 -17.00 0.77
CA ASP A 216 12.40 -17.17 -0.69
C ASP A 216 11.19 -16.48 -1.34
N PRO A 217 11.38 -15.36 -2.06
CA PRO A 217 10.27 -14.63 -2.70
C PRO A 217 9.51 -15.47 -3.72
N GLY A 218 10.20 -16.38 -4.43
CA GLY A 218 9.59 -17.27 -5.42
C GLY A 218 8.62 -18.28 -4.81
N ALA A 219 8.94 -18.78 -3.63
CA ALA A 219 8.10 -19.75 -2.92
C ALA A 219 6.81 -19.13 -2.35
N LEU A 220 6.82 -17.82 -2.06
CA LEU A 220 5.67 -17.11 -1.49
C LEU A 220 4.73 -16.52 -2.55
N LEU A 221 5.24 -16.15 -3.70
CA LEU A 221 4.47 -15.51 -4.77
C LEU A 221 3.65 -16.50 -5.63
N GLY A 222 4.00 -17.79 -5.59
CA GLY A 222 3.35 -18.84 -6.39
C GLY A 222 2.20 -19.61 -5.73
N LYS A 223 1.93 -19.38 -4.45
CA LYS A 223 0.87 -20.11 -3.73
C LYS A 223 -0.29 -19.19 -3.40
N GLU A 224 -1.51 -19.58 -3.79
CA GLU A 224 -2.78 -18.94 -3.45
C GLU A 224 -3.11 -18.92 -1.94
N HIS A 225 -2.15 -19.22 -1.07
CA HIS A 225 -2.34 -19.35 0.37
C HIS A 225 -1.99 -18.04 1.12
N SER A 226 -2.66 -17.83 2.22
CA SER A 226 -2.65 -16.65 3.10
C SER A 226 -1.27 -16.07 3.50
N LYS A 227 -0.19 -16.82 3.35
CA LYS A 227 1.17 -16.43 3.77
C LYS A 227 1.87 -15.36 2.90
N GLY A 228 1.28 -14.92 1.80
CA GLY A 228 1.86 -13.88 0.92
C GLY A 228 1.00 -12.62 0.78
N LEU A 229 -0.10 -12.50 1.53
CA LEU A 229 -1.06 -11.40 1.41
C LEU A 229 -0.43 -10.03 1.69
N GLY A 230 0.40 -9.90 2.73
CA GLY A 230 1.06 -8.65 3.09
C GLY A 230 1.96 -8.12 1.97
N LEU A 231 2.84 -8.98 1.43
CA LEU A 231 3.75 -8.58 0.33
C LEU A 231 2.99 -8.25 -0.96
N ARG A 232 1.90 -8.96 -1.24
CA ARG A 232 1.02 -8.67 -2.37
C ARG A 232 0.32 -7.32 -2.19
N ASN A 233 -0.13 -7.01 -0.97
CA ASN A 233 -0.75 -5.73 -0.65
C ASN A 233 0.26 -4.58 -0.79
N ILE A 234 1.49 -4.74 -0.33
CA ILE A 234 2.57 -3.77 -0.53
C ILE A 234 2.76 -3.46 -2.02
N ARG A 235 2.87 -4.49 -2.88
CA ARG A 235 3.01 -4.30 -4.33
C ARG A 235 1.81 -3.59 -4.95
N LYS A 236 0.59 -4.01 -4.60
CA LYS A 236 -0.64 -3.37 -5.09
C LYS A 236 -0.71 -1.90 -4.69
N ARG A 237 -0.40 -1.58 -3.43
CA ARG A 237 -0.36 -0.19 -2.93
C ARG A 237 0.69 0.64 -3.66
N ALA A 238 1.89 0.10 -3.89
CA ALA A 238 2.90 0.79 -4.68
C ALA A 238 2.42 1.10 -6.11
N THR A 239 1.75 0.15 -6.76
CA THR A 239 1.18 0.35 -8.10
C THR A 239 0.06 1.41 -8.12
N LEU A 240 -0.76 1.51 -7.05
CA LEU A 240 -1.83 2.53 -6.95
C LEU A 240 -1.31 3.96 -6.99
N ILE A 241 -0.10 4.20 -6.46
CA ILE A 241 0.56 5.51 -6.47
C ILE A 241 1.52 5.66 -7.65
N GLY A 242 1.34 4.87 -8.72
CA GLY A 242 2.17 4.93 -9.93
C GLY A 242 3.61 4.45 -9.71
N GLY A 243 3.89 3.78 -8.58
CA GLY A 243 5.22 3.34 -8.22
C GLY A 243 5.51 1.88 -8.58
N THR A 244 6.75 1.49 -8.34
CA THR A 244 7.26 0.12 -8.46
C THR A 244 7.72 -0.40 -7.11
N CYS A 245 7.62 -1.72 -6.90
CA CYS A 245 8.03 -2.39 -5.67
C CYS A 245 8.98 -3.55 -5.98
N ILE A 246 10.22 -3.46 -5.49
CA ILE A 246 11.22 -4.50 -5.58
C ILE A 246 11.42 -5.11 -4.19
N ILE A 247 11.30 -6.42 -4.11
CA ILE A 247 11.48 -7.19 -2.87
C ILE A 247 12.66 -8.13 -3.09
N ASN A 248 13.73 -7.90 -2.35
CA ASN A 248 14.91 -8.73 -2.31
C ASN A 248 15.01 -9.37 -0.93
N SER A 249 14.92 -10.69 -0.86
CA SER A 249 15.06 -11.43 0.37
C SER A 249 15.91 -12.68 0.13
N ILE A 250 16.83 -12.93 1.02
CA ILE A 250 17.71 -14.09 0.98
C ILE A 250 17.61 -14.77 2.35
N LYS A 251 17.39 -16.07 2.34
CA LYS A 251 17.27 -16.86 3.56
C LYS A 251 18.53 -16.68 4.43
N ASN A 252 18.34 -16.34 5.70
CA ASN A 252 19.36 -16.02 6.71
C ASN A 252 20.21 -14.76 6.40
N SER A 253 19.75 -13.87 5.53
CA SER A 253 20.45 -12.62 5.18
C SER A 253 19.56 -11.40 5.21
N GLY A 254 18.31 -11.55 5.69
CA GLY A 254 17.34 -10.46 5.83
C GLY A 254 16.54 -10.16 4.58
N THR A 255 15.84 -9.04 4.62
CA THR A 255 14.97 -8.58 3.53
C THR A 255 15.20 -7.10 3.26
N THR A 256 15.19 -6.74 1.98
CA THR A 256 15.18 -5.35 1.52
C THR A 256 13.97 -5.15 0.62
N ILE A 257 13.14 -4.16 0.94
CA ILE A 257 12.02 -3.75 0.11
C ILE A 257 12.24 -2.31 -0.32
N ARG A 258 12.20 -2.07 -1.62
CA ARG A 258 12.36 -0.75 -2.24
C ARG A 258 11.11 -0.39 -3.01
N ILE A 259 10.56 0.78 -2.69
CA ILE A 259 9.45 1.40 -3.40
C ILE A 259 9.99 2.64 -4.11
N THR A 260 9.75 2.75 -5.40
CA THR A 260 10.12 3.92 -6.20
C THR A 260 8.86 4.51 -6.80
N ILE A 261 8.59 5.78 -6.55
CA ILE A 261 7.44 6.51 -7.09
C ILE A 261 7.89 7.75 -7.86
N PRO A 262 7.17 8.17 -8.91
CA PRO A 262 7.47 9.40 -9.61
C PRO A 262 7.16 10.62 -8.73
N VAL A 263 7.98 11.67 -8.83
CA VAL A 263 7.69 12.98 -8.23
C VAL A 263 6.49 13.60 -8.96
N ASN A 264 5.50 14.03 -8.22
CA ASN A 264 4.33 14.70 -8.80
C ASN A 264 4.64 16.19 -9.04
N LYS A 265 4.97 16.55 -10.27
CA LYS A 265 5.34 17.92 -10.66
C LYS A 265 4.19 18.94 -10.55
N HIS A 266 2.94 18.52 -10.38
CA HIS A 266 1.80 19.43 -10.24
C HIS A 266 1.72 20.13 -8.90
N SER A 267 2.40 19.65 -7.86
CA SER A 267 2.44 20.30 -6.55
C SER A 267 3.33 21.56 -6.51
N PHE A 268 4.14 21.81 -7.54
CA PHE A 268 5.06 22.96 -7.58
C PHE A 268 4.41 24.28 -8.02
N HIS A 269 3.21 24.27 -8.62
CA HIS A 269 2.62 25.49 -9.21
C HIS A 269 1.64 26.24 -8.32
N GLU A 270 1.08 25.63 -7.26
CA GLU A 270 0.07 26.31 -6.43
C GLU A 270 0.63 27.29 -5.40
N HIS A 271 1.93 27.24 -5.06
CA HIS A 271 2.51 28.12 -4.04
C HIS A 271 3.30 29.32 -4.58
N HIS A 272 3.48 29.47 -5.90
CA HIS A 272 4.17 30.64 -6.47
C HIS A 272 3.22 31.78 -6.87
N GLU A 273 1.90 31.56 -6.92
CA GLU A 273 0.93 32.64 -7.23
C GLU A 273 0.42 33.40 -6.00
N GLU A 274 0.52 32.85 -4.79
CA GLU A 274 0.08 33.57 -3.56
C GLU A 274 1.15 34.50 -2.95
N SER A 275 2.36 34.55 -3.49
CA SER A 275 3.42 35.42 -2.95
C SER A 275 3.62 36.74 -3.73
N GLN A 276 2.71 37.06 -4.67
CA GLN A 276 2.79 38.32 -5.47
C GLN A 276 1.48 39.13 -5.48
N ILE A 277 0.74 39.14 -4.38
CA ILE A 277 -0.33 40.16 -4.18
C ILE A 277 -0.09 40.89 -2.87
#